data_8b6e1d903c6d6d357464a859ebe6222f
#
_entry.id   8b6e1d903c6d6d357464a859ebe6222f
#
_cell.length_a   1.000
_cell.length_b   1.000
_cell.length_c   1.000
_cell.angle_alpha   90.00
_cell.angle_beta   90.00
_cell.angle_gamma   90.00
#
_symmetry.space_group_name_H-M   'P 1'
#
loop_
_entity.id
_entity.type
_entity.pdbx_description
1 polymer ?
#
loop_
_entity_poly.entity_id
_entity_poly.type
_entity_poly.pdbx_seq_one_letter_code
_entity_poly.pdbx_strand_id
1 'polypeptide(L)'
;ILYMKEGHIEREFTPSEFRTLSDSEREQLGLRSIVPEQIQIPEISGDLENAELKVCNLSFKRKKQMIFQNISLSARAGDIIGITGKNGAGKSTFCNCLCGLLKPKGGEILYQGKKLSEKARTKLFGMVMQEVNHQLFSDSVKNECLLANEDASEQEIRELLEEFDLKEYAEYHPMILSGGQRQRLAV
;
A
#
# COMPACT_ATOMS: atom_id res chain seq x y z
N ILE A 1 30.51 7.86 -3.08
CA ILE A 1 29.17 7.35 -3.36
C ILE A 1 29.13 6.98 -4.84
N LEU A 2 28.76 5.74 -5.16
CA LEU A 2 28.67 5.26 -6.53
C LEU A 2 27.20 5.23 -6.94
N TYR A 3 26.87 5.88 -8.05
CA TYR A 3 25.57 5.79 -8.69
C TYR A 3 25.63 4.77 -9.81
N MET A 4 24.82 3.72 -9.68
CA MET A 4 24.78 2.62 -10.64
C MET A 4 23.47 2.65 -11.42
N LYS A 5 23.57 2.45 -12.74
CA LYS A 5 22.43 2.31 -13.64
C LYS A 5 22.73 1.23 -14.66
N GLU A 6 21.77 0.36 -14.94
CA GLU A 6 21.88 -0.72 -15.94
C GLU A 6 23.15 -1.61 -15.79
N GLY A 7 23.56 -1.86 -14.53
CA GLY A 7 24.72 -2.68 -14.24
C GLY A 7 26.08 -1.97 -14.34
N HIS A 8 26.12 -0.67 -14.64
CA HIS A 8 27.33 0.13 -14.75
C HIS A 8 27.38 1.24 -13.70
N ILE A 9 28.59 1.65 -13.31
CA ILE A 9 28.80 2.86 -12.53
C ILE A 9 28.70 4.03 -13.50
N GLU A 10 27.62 4.80 -13.41
CA GLU A 10 27.36 5.96 -14.27
C GLU A 10 27.97 7.23 -13.72
N ARG A 11 28.03 7.35 -12.40
CA ARG A 11 28.59 8.51 -11.70
C ARG A 11 29.23 8.16 -10.36
N GLU A 12 30.27 8.90 -10.02
CA GLU A 12 30.89 8.88 -8.70
C GLU A 12 30.73 10.25 -8.04
N PHE A 13 30.41 10.27 -6.77
CA PHE A 13 30.26 11.48 -5.98
C PHE A 13 31.09 11.38 -4.71
N THR A 14 31.74 12.47 -4.33
CA THR A 14 32.18 12.65 -2.96
C THR A 14 30.95 12.85 -2.04
N PRO A 15 31.08 12.61 -0.72
CA PRO A 15 29.98 12.90 0.21
C PRO A 15 29.49 14.34 0.18
N SER A 16 30.39 15.30 -0.09
CA SER A 16 30.05 16.72 -0.21
C SER A 16 29.23 17.01 -1.46
N GLU A 17 29.67 16.55 -2.62
CA GLU A 17 28.95 16.71 -3.89
C GLU A 17 27.55 16.08 -3.81
N PHE A 18 27.45 14.87 -3.24
CA PHE A 18 26.15 14.19 -3.09
C PHE A 18 25.17 14.97 -2.21
N ARG A 19 25.66 15.66 -1.17
CA ARG A 19 24.82 16.48 -0.29
C ARG A 19 24.34 17.77 -0.97
N THR A 20 25.11 18.30 -1.91
CA THR A 20 24.79 19.55 -2.63
C THR A 20 23.91 19.33 -3.86
N LEU A 21 23.60 18.08 -4.23
CA LEU A 21 22.64 17.79 -5.30
C LEU A 21 21.29 18.44 -4.98
N SER A 22 20.75 19.17 -5.94
CA SER A 22 19.39 19.71 -5.88
C SER A 22 18.34 18.59 -5.90
N ASP A 23 17.13 18.86 -5.45
CA ASP A 23 16.05 17.89 -5.47
C ASP A 23 15.70 17.48 -6.91
N SER A 24 15.76 18.39 -7.88
CA SER A 24 15.56 18.06 -9.30
C SER A 24 16.63 17.10 -9.85
N GLU A 25 17.91 17.29 -9.49
CA GLU A 25 18.98 16.37 -9.88
C GLU A 25 18.82 14.99 -9.22
N ARG A 26 18.34 14.95 -7.96
CA ARG A 26 18.05 13.70 -7.26
C ARG A 26 16.91 12.95 -7.93
N GLU A 27 15.84 13.64 -8.27
CA GLU A 27 14.69 13.08 -8.95
C GLU A 27 15.08 12.47 -10.31
N GLN A 28 15.88 13.18 -11.11
CA GLN A 28 16.41 12.67 -12.39
C GLN A 28 17.28 11.40 -12.22
N LEU A 29 17.96 11.29 -11.09
CA LEU A 29 18.74 10.11 -10.72
C LEU A 29 17.90 9.02 -10.02
N GLY A 30 16.59 9.22 -9.84
CA GLY A 30 15.71 8.31 -9.09
C GLY A 30 16.04 8.22 -7.60
N LEU A 31 16.71 9.25 -7.05
CA LEU A 31 17.09 9.31 -5.65
C LEU A 31 16.04 10.09 -4.83
N ARG A 32 15.91 9.69 -3.57
CA ARG A 32 15.05 10.42 -2.62
C ARG A 32 15.70 11.73 -2.18
N SER A 33 14.89 12.75 -1.88
CA SER A 33 15.34 13.96 -1.20
C SER A 33 16.01 13.61 0.14
N ILE A 34 17.09 14.34 0.48
CA ILE A 34 17.77 14.20 1.80
C ILE A 34 17.02 15.03 2.85
N VAL A 35 16.41 16.10 2.44
CA VAL A 35 15.59 16.95 3.32
C VAL A 35 14.18 16.42 3.23
N PRO A 36 13.60 15.91 4.33
CA PRO A 36 12.19 15.57 4.32
C PRO A 36 11.41 16.83 3.93
N GLU A 37 10.70 16.80 2.83
CA GLU A 37 9.72 17.84 2.55
C GLU A 37 8.86 18.00 3.80
N GLN A 38 8.66 19.23 4.24
CA GLN A 38 7.66 19.51 5.24
C GLN A 38 6.31 19.28 4.58
N ILE A 39 5.90 18.01 4.57
CA ILE A 39 4.55 17.65 4.15
C ILE A 39 3.65 18.42 5.12
N GLN A 40 3.04 19.48 4.61
CA GLN A 40 1.95 20.13 5.33
C GLN A 40 0.83 19.10 5.41
N ILE A 41 0.78 18.40 6.54
CA ILE A 41 -0.36 17.53 6.84
C ILE A 41 -1.55 18.49 6.96
N PRO A 42 -2.50 18.45 6.02
CA PRO A 42 -3.67 19.32 6.13
C PRO A 42 -4.32 19.00 7.47
N GLU A 43 -4.62 20.04 8.24
CA GLU A 43 -5.45 19.86 9.43
C GLU A 43 -6.71 19.12 9.00
N ILE A 44 -7.01 18.03 9.67
CA ILE A 44 -8.27 17.31 9.49
C ILE A 44 -9.39 18.21 10.04
N SER A 45 -9.63 19.30 9.34
CA SER A 45 -10.81 20.12 9.54
C SER A 45 -11.98 19.40 8.89
N GLY A 46 -12.59 18.50 9.63
CA GLY A 46 -13.52 17.73 8.91
C GLY A 46 -14.82 17.46 9.58
N ASP A 47 -15.80 17.88 8.92
CA ASP A 47 -17.15 17.39 9.03
C ASP A 47 -17.13 15.86 8.82
N LEU A 48 -16.93 15.14 9.92
CA LEU A 48 -16.93 13.66 9.97
C LEU A 48 -18.30 13.08 9.60
N GLU A 49 -19.33 13.95 9.44
CA GLU A 49 -20.67 13.52 9.03
C GLU A 49 -20.66 12.92 7.61
N ASN A 50 -19.82 13.43 6.72
CA ASN A 50 -19.74 12.99 5.32
C ASN A 50 -18.64 11.95 5.04
N ALA A 51 -18.08 11.31 6.06
CA ALA A 51 -17.09 10.27 5.88
C ALA A 51 -17.72 9.01 5.27
N GLU A 52 -17.13 8.54 4.17
CA GLU A 52 -17.59 7.30 3.49
C GLU A 52 -17.25 6.06 4.32
N LEU A 53 -16.07 6.02 4.90
CA LEU A 53 -15.63 4.95 5.79
C LEU A 53 -15.67 5.44 7.23
N LYS A 54 -16.39 4.71 8.09
CA LYS A 54 -16.39 4.95 9.54
C LYS A 54 -16.06 3.66 10.28
N VAL A 55 -15.10 3.74 11.17
CA VAL A 55 -14.75 2.67 12.12
C VAL A 55 -15.16 3.16 13.49
N CYS A 56 -16.01 2.41 14.17
CA CYS A 56 -16.58 2.80 15.44
C CYS A 56 -16.21 1.78 16.53
N ASN A 57 -15.45 2.24 17.53
CA ASN A 57 -15.08 1.47 18.73
C ASN A 57 -14.52 0.07 18.44
N LEU A 58 -13.74 -0.07 17.36
CA LEU A 58 -13.20 -1.36 16.94
C LEU A 58 -12.24 -1.90 18.00
N SER A 59 -12.40 -3.16 18.35
CA SER A 59 -11.58 -3.83 19.38
C SER A 59 -11.22 -5.23 18.93
N PHE A 60 -9.98 -5.63 19.17
CA PHE A 60 -9.51 -6.98 18.83
C PHE A 60 -8.75 -7.62 19.96
N LYS A 61 -9.04 -8.90 20.17
CA LYS A 61 -8.42 -9.74 21.19
C LYS A 61 -7.90 -11.03 20.57
N ARG A 62 -6.66 -11.37 20.85
CA ARG A 62 -6.06 -12.65 20.43
C ARG A 62 -5.91 -13.55 21.66
N LYS A 63 -6.62 -14.67 21.68
CA LYS A 63 -6.73 -15.52 22.89
C LYS A 63 -7.21 -14.69 24.10
N LYS A 64 -6.39 -14.56 25.13
CA LYS A 64 -6.69 -13.77 26.34
C LYS A 64 -6.12 -12.35 26.34
N GLN A 65 -5.29 -12.00 25.35
CA GLN A 65 -4.62 -10.70 25.27
C GLN A 65 -5.40 -9.71 24.40
N MET A 66 -5.66 -8.52 24.93
CA MET A 66 -6.18 -7.39 24.15
C MET A 66 -5.05 -6.83 23.30
N ILE A 67 -5.27 -6.73 21.99
CA ILE A 67 -4.30 -6.19 21.04
C ILE A 67 -4.55 -4.70 20.84
N PHE A 68 -5.81 -4.32 20.61
CA PHE A 68 -6.26 -2.93 20.61
C PHE A 68 -7.71 -2.83 21.06
N GLN A 69 -8.11 -1.65 21.54
CA GLN A 69 -9.43 -1.42 22.11
C GLN A 69 -9.95 -0.04 21.72
N ASN A 70 -11.25 0.01 21.36
CA ASN A 70 -12.01 1.22 21.12
C ASN A 70 -11.39 2.17 20.08
N ILE A 71 -10.81 1.63 19.02
CA ILE A 71 -10.27 2.44 17.91
C ILE A 71 -11.43 2.93 17.05
N SER A 72 -11.52 4.24 16.88
CA SER A 72 -12.46 4.88 15.99
C SER A 72 -11.70 5.79 15.02
N LEU A 73 -12.12 5.79 13.76
CA LEU A 73 -11.62 6.70 12.73
C LEU A 73 -12.68 6.88 11.65
N SER A 74 -12.52 7.93 10.88
CA SER A 74 -13.35 8.20 9.71
C SER A 74 -12.48 8.62 8.55
N ALA A 75 -12.87 8.25 7.34
CA ALA A 75 -12.16 8.61 6.11
C ALA A 75 -13.14 8.98 5.00
N ARG A 76 -12.73 9.91 4.15
CA ARG A 76 -13.41 10.30 2.91
C ARG A 76 -12.67 9.73 1.71
N ALA A 77 -13.28 9.75 0.56
CA ALA A 77 -12.59 9.44 -0.69
C ALA A 77 -11.37 10.36 -0.88
N GLY A 78 -10.24 9.78 -1.26
CA GLY A 78 -8.97 10.48 -1.44
C GLY A 78 -8.15 10.74 -0.16
N ASP A 79 -8.68 10.46 1.03
CA ASP A 79 -7.91 10.61 2.27
C ASP A 79 -6.79 9.55 2.35
N ILE A 80 -5.60 9.99 2.79
CA ILE A 80 -4.47 9.11 3.12
C ILE A 80 -4.32 9.07 4.64
N ILE A 81 -4.46 7.90 5.24
CA ILE A 81 -4.39 7.70 6.68
C ILE A 81 -3.10 7.00 7.08
N GLY A 82 -2.23 7.68 7.83
CA GLY A 82 -1.04 7.10 8.41
C GLY A 82 -1.31 6.39 9.74
N ILE A 83 -1.05 5.09 9.84
CA ILE A 83 -1.13 4.33 11.08
C ILE A 83 0.27 4.15 11.65
N THR A 84 0.57 4.84 12.75
CA THR A 84 1.89 4.82 13.39
C THR A 84 1.87 4.13 14.75
N GLY A 85 3.04 3.76 15.26
CA GLY A 85 3.18 3.13 16.56
C GLY A 85 4.33 2.11 16.61
N LYS A 86 4.70 1.68 17.83
CA LYS A 86 5.76 0.70 18.05
C LYS A 86 5.48 -0.65 17.37
N ASN A 87 6.54 -1.44 17.13
CA ASN A 87 6.37 -2.81 16.65
C ASN A 87 5.58 -3.63 17.69
N GLY A 88 4.64 -4.42 17.23
CA GLY A 88 3.73 -5.17 18.09
C GLY A 88 2.51 -4.38 18.61
N ALA A 89 2.36 -3.10 18.31
CA ALA A 89 1.21 -2.28 18.75
C ALA A 89 -0.14 -2.68 18.13
N GLY A 90 -0.17 -3.60 17.16
CA GLY A 90 -1.40 -4.08 16.56
C GLY A 90 -1.77 -3.42 15.22
N LYS A 91 -0.87 -2.62 14.61
CA LYS A 91 -1.13 -1.93 13.33
C LYS A 91 -1.61 -2.89 12.23
N SER A 92 -0.83 -3.93 11.92
CA SER A 92 -1.19 -4.93 10.92
C SER A 92 -2.47 -5.70 11.30
N THR A 93 -2.67 -5.96 12.60
CA THR A 93 -3.90 -6.59 13.10
C THR A 93 -5.11 -5.70 12.84
N PHE A 94 -4.97 -4.39 13.02
CA PHE A 94 -6.04 -3.43 12.72
C PHE A 94 -6.36 -3.40 11.23
N CYS A 95 -5.34 -3.32 10.34
CA CYS A 95 -5.53 -3.41 8.89
C CYS A 95 -6.23 -4.72 8.48
N ASN A 96 -5.81 -5.87 9.03
CA ASN A 96 -6.45 -7.15 8.78
C ASN A 96 -7.92 -7.18 9.23
N CYS A 97 -8.27 -6.48 10.32
CA CYS A 97 -9.65 -6.32 10.74
C CYS A 97 -10.44 -5.43 9.75
N LEU A 98 -9.84 -4.35 9.25
CA LEU A 98 -10.46 -3.49 8.23
C LEU A 98 -10.77 -4.29 6.96
N CYS A 99 -9.80 -5.03 6.45
CA CYS A 99 -9.95 -5.83 5.23
C CYS A 99 -10.82 -7.10 5.40
N GLY A 100 -11.31 -7.38 6.60
CA GLY A 100 -12.17 -8.54 6.84
C GLY A 100 -11.42 -9.87 6.99
N LEU A 101 -10.08 -9.85 7.04
CA LEU A 101 -9.24 -11.05 7.24
C LEU A 101 -9.25 -11.52 8.70
N LEU A 102 -9.55 -10.63 9.63
CA LEU A 102 -9.72 -10.94 11.04
C LEU A 102 -11.06 -10.40 11.54
N LYS A 103 -11.72 -11.20 12.38
CA LYS A 103 -12.97 -10.84 13.01
C LYS A 103 -12.72 -10.00 14.26
N PRO A 104 -13.13 -8.72 14.31
CA PRO A 104 -13.04 -7.91 15.50
C PRO A 104 -13.94 -8.47 16.61
N LYS A 105 -13.58 -8.25 17.86
CA LYS A 105 -14.36 -8.67 19.02
C LYS A 105 -15.53 -7.71 19.31
N GLY A 106 -15.35 -6.44 18.97
CA GLY A 106 -16.36 -5.40 19.18
C GLY A 106 -16.16 -4.23 18.21
N GLY A 107 -17.15 -3.39 18.16
CA GLY A 107 -17.20 -2.27 17.23
C GLY A 107 -17.80 -2.63 15.88
N GLU A 108 -17.80 -1.67 14.98
CA GLU A 108 -18.34 -1.85 13.64
C GLU A 108 -17.59 -1.01 12.62
N ILE A 109 -17.68 -1.46 11.38
CA ILE A 109 -17.11 -0.77 10.22
C ILE A 109 -18.25 -0.52 9.25
N LEU A 110 -18.43 0.77 8.93
CA LEU A 110 -19.47 1.22 8.02
C LEU A 110 -18.84 1.82 6.77
N TYR A 111 -19.43 1.58 5.63
CA TYR A 111 -19.11 2.23 4.38
C TYR A 111 -20.39 2.82 3.78
N GLN A 112 -20.35 4.12 3.47
CA GLN A 112 -21.53 4.87 3.02
C GLN A 112 -22.75 4.64 3.92
N GLY A 113 -22.52 4.69 5.24
CA GLY A 113 -23.55 4.50 6.26
C GLY A 113 -24.02 3.07 6.48
N LYS A 114 -23.57 2.10 5.67
CA LYS A 114 -23.97 0.69 5.79
C LYS A 114 -22.89 -0.12 6.51
N LYS A 115 -23.31 -0.91 7.51
CA LYS A 115 -22.41 -1.81 8.22
C LYS A 115 -21.96 -2.93 7.31
N LEU A 116 -20.62 -3.11 7.23
CA LEU A 116 -20.00 -4.14 6.42
C LEU A 116 -19.79 -5.46 7.19
N SER A 117 -20.22 -6.57 6.60
CA SER A 117 -19.83 -7.91 7.05
C SER A 117 -18.37 -8.20 6.71
N GLU A 118 -17.76 -9.24 7.31
CA GLU A 118 -16.40 -9.68 6.98
C GLU A 118 -16.25 -9.95 5.48
N LYS A 119 -17.18 -10.71 4.90
CA LYS A 119 -17.20 -11.04 3.47
C LYS A 119 -17.36 -9.80 2.57
N ALA A 120 -18.12 -8.80 3.01
CA ALA A 120 -18.25 -7.56 2.26
C ALA A 120 -16.95 -6.75 2.29
N ARG A 121 -16.25 -6.75 3.44
CA ARG A 121 -14.96 -6.07 3.57
C ARG A 121 -13.88 -6.70 2.71
N THR A 122 -13.76 -8.04 2.67
CA THR A 122 -12.77 -8.72 1.82
C THR A 122 -12.98 -8.46 0.33
N LYS A 123 -14.20 -8.11 -0.08
CA LYS A 123 -14.48 -7.73 -1.47
C LYS A 123 -14.24 -6.25 -1.76
N LEU A 124 -14.41 -5.40 -0.74
CA LEU A 124 -14.33 -3.94 -0.91
C LEU A 124 -12.92 -3.39 -0.72
N PHE A 125 -12.13 -3.99 0.19
CA PHE A 125 -10.79 -3.49 0.53
C PHE A 125 -9.70 -4.33 -0.13
N GLY A 126 -8.84 -3.70 -0.90
CA GLY A 126 -7.55 -4.24 -1.29
C GLY A 126 -6.55 -4.16 -0.14
N MET A 127 -5.57 -5.05 -0.11
CA MET A 127 -4.48 -5.03 0.87
C MET A 127 -3.18 -5.47 0.21
N VAL A 128 -2.16 -4.63 0.31
CA VAL A 128 -0.79 -5.01 -0.06
C VAL A 128 -0.06 -5.47 1.20
N MET A 129 0.44 -6.70 1.18
CA MET A 129 1.15 -7.31 2.30
C MET A 129 2.57 -6.76 2.42
N GLN A 130 3.13 -6.77 3.64
CA GLN A 130 4.53 -6.42 3.88
C GLN A 130 5.47 -7.38 3.13
N GLU A 131 5.17 -8.67 3.10
CA GLU A 131 5.86 -9.70 2.34
C GLU A 131 5.09 -9.99 1.06
N VAL A 132 5.35 -9.21 0.02
CA VAL A 132 4.65 -9.27 -1.27
C VAL A 132 4.73 -10.66 -1.92
N ASN A 133 5.82 -11.39 -1.69
CA ASN A 133 6.01 -12.74 -2.23
C ASN A 133 4.92 -13.74 -1.79
N HIS A 134 4.26 -13.48 -0.67
CA HIS A 134 3.15 -14.32 -0.19
C HIS A 134 1.80 -13.97 -0.82
N GLN A 135 1.79 -12.98 -1.68
CA GLN A 135 0.57 -12.46 -2.33
C GLN A 135 0.53 -12.79 -3.82
N LEU A 136 1.67 -13.16 -4.42
CA LEU A 136 1.78 -13.46 -5.85
C LEU A 136 1.75 -14.98 -6.05
N PHE A 137 0.74 -15.48 -6.76
CA PHE A 137 0.46 -16.91 -6.88
C PHE A 137 0.42 -17.42 -8.33
N SER A 138 0.24 -16.51 -9.29
CA SER A 138 0.06 -16.89 -10.68
C SER A 138 1.36 -17.32 -11.34
N ASP A 139 1.23 -18.00 -12.45
CA ASP A 139 2.33 -18.44 -13.32
C ASP A 139 2.89 -17.31 -14.20
N SER A 140 2.13 -16.23 -14.38
CA SER A 140 2.58 -15.05 -15.11
C SER A 140 2.08 -13.74 -14.48
N VAL A 141 2.79 -12.66 -14.77
CA VAL A 141 2.44 -11.29 -14.34
C VAL A 141 1.05 -10.90 -14.86
N LYS A 142 0.76 -11.23 -16.13
CA LYS A 142 -0.56 -11.00 -16.73
C LYS A 142 -1.67 -11.73 -15.97
N ASN A 143 -1.45 -13.00 -15.63
CA ASN A 143 -2.45 -13.80 -14.92
C ASN A 143 -2.62 -13.34 -13.48
N GLU A 144 -1.59 -12.78 -12.85
CA GLU A 144 -1.71 -12.16 -11.52
C GLU A 144 -2.68 -10.97 -11.54
N CYS A 145 -2.59 -10.11 -12.57
CA CYS A 145 -3.54 -9.01 -12.75
C CYS A 145 -4.98 -9.51 -12.98
N LEU A 146 -5.16 -10.61 -13.73
CA LEU A 146 -6.47 -11.22 -13.97
C LEU A 146 -7.09 -11.81 -12.71
N LEU A 147 -6.29 -12.28 -11.74
CA LEU A 147 -6.83 -12.73 -10.44
C LEU A 147 -7.51 -11.60 -9.66
N ALA A 148 -7.03 -10.38 -9.81
CA ALA A 148 -7.64 -9.21 -9.16
C ALA A 148 -8.95 -8.77 -9.84
N ASN A 149 -9.04 -8.95 -11.16
CA ASN A 149 -10.22 -8.63 -11.96
C ASN A 149 -10.36 -9.63 -13.13
N GLU A 150 -11.13 -10.68 -12.90
CA GLU A 150 -11.36 -11.75 -13.90
C GLU A 150 -12.06 -11.25 -15.18
N ASP A 151 -12.78 -10.14 -15.09
CA ASP A 151 -13.53 -9.54 -16.21
C ASP A 151 -12.69 -8.51 -16.99
N ALA A 152 -11.45 -8.24 -16.59
CA ALA A 152 -10.60 -7.28 -17.26
C ALA A 152 -10.25 -7.75 -18.69
N SER A 153 -10.38 -6.83 -19.64
CA SER A 153 -9.97 -7.08 -21.02
C SER A 153 -8.44 -7.12 -21.15
N GLU A 154 -7.96 -7.78 -22.19
CA GLU A 154 -6.50 -7.80 -22.49
C GLU A 154 -5.92 -6.40 -22.69
N GLN A 155 -6.71 -5.46 -23.21
CA GLN A 155 -6.30 -4.10 -23.42
C GLN A 155 -6.10 -3.37 -22.08
N GLU A 156 -7.04 -3.51 -21.13
CA GLU A 156 -6.94 -2.92 -19.79
C GLU A 156 -5.73 -3.46 -19.02
N ILE A 157 -5.48 -4.78 -19.09
CA ILE A 157 -4.29 -5.37 -18.48
C ILE A 157 -3.01 -4.83 -19.11
N ARG A 158 -2.95 -4.67 -20.42
CA ARG A 158 -1.78 -4.12 -21.12
C ARG A 158 -1.50 -2.69 -20.70
N GLU A 159 -2.52 -1.84 -20.64
CA GLU A 159 -2.41 -0.44 -20.22
C GLU A 159 -1.95 -0.35 -18.76
N LEU A 160 -2.51 -1.17 -17.87
CA LEU A 160 -2.09 -1.26 -16.48
C LEU A 160 -0.61 -1.64 -16.36
N LEU A 161 -0.18 -2.69 -17.05
CA LEU A 161 1.21 -3.14 -17.02
C LEU A 161 2.17 -2.10 -17.62
N GLU A 162 1.74 -1.30 -18.59
CA GLU A 162 2.52 -0.20 -19.16
C GLU A 162 2.66 0.95 -18.14
N GLU A 163 1.60 1.31 -17.44
CA GLU A 163 1.61 2.34 -16.38
C GLU A 163 2.56 1.99 -15.24
N PHE A 164 2.66 0.70 -14.90
CA PHE A 164 3.56 0.22 -13.83
C PHE A 164 4.94 -0.24 -14.30
N ASP A 165 5.35 0.02 -15.55
CA ASP A 165 6.62 -0.44 -16.15
C ASP A 165 6.82 -1.97 -16.04
N LEU A 166 5.77 -2.75 -16.27
CA LEU A 166 5.78 -4.21 -16.18
C LEU A 166 5.42 -4.90 -17.50
N LYS A 167 5.13 -4.16 -18.56
CA LYS A 167 4.66 -4.68 -19.85
C LYS A 167 5.58 -5.74 -20.44
N GLU A 168 6.89 -5.55 -20.37
CA GLU A 168 7.88 -6.49 -20.89
C GLU A 168 7.91 -7.82 -20.12
N TYR A 169 7.36 -7.83 -18.91
CA TYR A 169 7.33 -8.98 -18.03
C TYR A 169 5.99 -9.72 -18.02
N ALA A 170 5.02 -9.32 -18.87
CA ALA A 170 3.65 -9.82 -18.86
C ALA A 170 3.55 -11.35 -18.82
N GLU A 171 4.35 -12.02 -19.63
CA GLU A 171 4.35 -13.49 -19.77
C GLU A 171 5.34 -14.20 -18.83
N TYR A 172 6.07 -13.44 -18.01
CA TYR A 172 7.04 -14.02 -17.09
C TYR A 172 6.44 -14.33 -15.72
N HIS A 173 7.01 -15.31 -15.05
CA HIS A 173 6.61 -15.66 -13.69
C HIS A 173 6.95 -14.50 -12.71
N PRO A 174 6.04 -14.10 -11.80
CA PRO A 174 6.25 -12.97 -10.89
C PRO A 174 7.54 -13.03 -10.07
N MET A 175 8.05 -14.23 -9.79
CA MET A 175 9.28 -14.40 -8.99
C MET A 175 10.56 -13.97 -9.68
N ILE A 176 10.57 -13.76 -10.99
CA ILE A 176 11.76 -13.22 -11.69
C ILE A 176 11.89 -11.70 -11.52
N LEU A 177 10.79 -11.03 -11.16
CA LEU A 177 10.75 -9.59 -10.95
C LEU A 177 11.66 -9.17 -9.78
N SER A 178 12.22 -7.97 -9.88
CA SER A 178 12.88 -7.32 -8.75
C SER A 178 11.91 -7.04 -7.60
N GLY A 179 12.42 -6.77 -6.40
CA GLY A 179 11.59 -6.45 -5.24
C GLY A 179 10.63 -5.28 -5.49
N GLY A 180 11.12 -4.20 -6.13
CA GLY A 180 10.30 -3.04 -6.48
C GLY A 180 9.24 -3.36 -7.55
N GLN A 181 9.58 -4.16 -8.56
CA GLN A 181 8.63 -4.61 -9.58
C GLN A 181 7.52 -5.48 -8.97
N ARG A 182 7.87 -6.40 -8.05
CA ARG A 182 6.85 -7.19 -7.33
C ARG A 182 5.93 -6.32 -6.48
N GLN A 183 6.47 -5.26 -5.86
CA GLN A 183 5.63 -4.32 -5.11
C GLN A 183 4.65 -3.58 -6.02
N ARG A 184 5.09 -3.16 -7.21
CA ARG A 184 4.19 -2.53 -8.19
C ARG A 184 3.12 -3.50 -8.72
N LEU A 185 3.48 -4.76 -8.91
CA LEU A 185 2.53 -5.79 -9.35
C LEU A 185 1.46 -6.10 -8.28
N ALA A 186 1.79 -5.94 -7.00
CA ALA A 186 0.88 -6.27 -5.89
C ALA A 186 -0.10 -5.14 -5.53
N VAL A 187 0.04 -3.96 -6.11
CA VAL A 187 -0.85 -2.80 -5.93
C VAL A 187 -2.03 -2.87 -6.88
#